data_e2c4f5e21e6e8fcf843d68ae30677c1b
#
_entry.id   e2c4f5e21e6e8fcf843d68ae30677c1b
#
_cell.length_a   1.000
_cell.length_b   1.000
_cell.length_c   1.000
_cell.angle_alpha   90.00
_cell.angle_beta   90.00
_cell.angle_gamma   90.00
#
_symmetry.space_group_name_H-M   'P 1'
#
loop_
_entity.id
_entity.type
_entity.pdbx_description
1 polymer ?
#
loop_
_entity_poly.entity_id
_entity_poly.type
_entity_poly.pdbx_seq_one_letter_code
_entity_poly.pdbx_strand_id
1 'polypeptide(L)'
;GSPWVANHCFYGDDSWLDIWSSPLQFSQREVIRCADRAAELQQRYGMPLAHENAAYYLPCPGAEMREAEFLARLVQRSGTFLHLDLHNIYTNSINLPDFDLADYLDTLPLDRVISVHLAGGSWADGVYHDWHDSAVPEPVWDLYEDLLSRTLPSAIVLEYQGQAHHALTRVMEASDESMIVKDVKRAQAIWQRALNEQKVVNDGR
;
A
#
# COMPACT_ATOMS: atom_id res chain seq x y z
N GLY A 1 -13.01 17.86 5.77
CA GLY A 1 -12.97 16.45 6.13
C GLY A 1 -12.24 15.64 5.06
N SER A 2 -11.78 14.46 5.38
CA SER A 2 -11.18 13.54 4.39
C SER A 2 -12.23 13.10 3.37
N PRO A 3 -11.90 12.98 2.08
CA PRO A 3 -12.82 12.48 1.06
C PRO A 3 -13.03 10.95 1.11
N TRP A 4 -12.16 10.21 1.76
CA TRP A 4 -12.28 8.77 2.04
C TRP A 4 -11.60 8.39 3.35
N VAL A 5 -11.82 7.15 3.80
CA VAL A 5 -11.11 6.52 4.91
C VAL A 5 -10.36 5.30 4.38
N ALA A 6 -9.10 5.15 4.76
CA ALA A 6 -8.32 3.95 4.49
C ALA A 6 -8.11 3.14 5.78
N ASN A 7 -8.00 1.82 5.64
CA ASN A 7 -7.71 0.91 6.73
C ASN A 7 -6.86 -0.26 6.25
N HIS A 8 -5.92 -0.69 7.07
CA HIS A 8 -5.07 -1.84 6.79
C HIS A 8 -5.85 -3.15 6.79
N CYS A 9 -5.44 -4.05 5.92
CA CYS A 9 -5.96 -5.42 5.87
C CYS A 9 -5.17 -6.36 6.79
N PHE A 10 -5.20 -6.08 8.09
CA PHE A 10 -4.61 -6.93 9.13
C PHE A 10 -5.64 -7.75 9.86
N TYR A 11 -5.19 -8.87 10.42
CA TYR A 11 -5.94 -9.59 11.43
C TYR A 11 -5.75 -8.88 12.77
N GLY A 12 -6.82 -8.36 13.34
CA GLY A 12 -6.87 -7.82 14.69
C GLY A 12 -8.00 -8.47 15.46
N ASP A 13 -7.72 -8.93 16.67
CA ASP A 13 -8.72 -9.30 17.63
C ASP A 13 -8.53 -8.45 18.91
N ASP A 14 -9.47 -8.55 19.85
CA ASP A 14 -9.40 -7.84 21.13
C ASP A 14 -8.32 -8.41 22.08
N SER A 15 -7.47 -9.32 21.62
CA SER A 15 -6.36 -9.85 22.41
C SER A 15 -5.15 -8.93 22.33
N TRP A 16 -4.47 -8.74 23.44
CA TRP A 16 -3.21 -8.02 23.53
C TRP A 16 -2.04 -8.68 22.76
N LEU A 17 -2.30 -9.80 22.10
CA LEU A 17 -1.44 -10.49 21.15
C LEU A 17 -1.58 -9.94 19.72
N ASP A 18 -2.13 -8.75 19.54
CA ASP A 18 -2.08 -8.04 18.26
C ASP A 18 -0.63 -7.92 17.80
N ILE A 19 -0.20 -8.94 17.07
CA ILE A 19 1.07 -8.88 16.35
C ILE A 19 0.79 -7.97 15.16
N TRP A 20 1.26 -6.76 15.24
CA TRP A 20 1.34 -5.84 14.10
C TRP A 20 1.86 -6.62 12.90
N SER A 21 1.19 -6.53 11.78
CA SER A 21 1.56 -7.23 10.54
C SER A 21 1.17 -8.73 10.49
N SER A 22 0.14 -9.17 11.23
CA SER A 22 -0.48 -10.47 10.96
C SER A 22 -1.38 -10.36 9.73
N PRO A 23 -1.06 -11.05 8.61
CA PRO A 23 -1.91 -11.01 7.44
C PRO A 23 -3.28 -11.62 7.74
N LEU A 24 -4.32 -11.11 7.07
CA LEU A 24 -5.59 -11.83 7.01
C LEU A 24 -5.37 -13.20 6.38
N GLN A 25 -6.16 -14.17 6.76
CA GLN A 25 -6.19 -15.43 6.02
C GLN A 25 -6.77 -15.18 4.63
N PHE A 26 -5.93 -15.21 3.60
CA PHE A 26 -6.33 -14.95 2.21
C PHE A 26 -7.19 -16.10 1.68
N SER A 27 -8.43 -16.15 2.12
CA SER A 27 -9.41 -17.19 1.81
C SER A 27 -10.71 -16.61 1.30
N GLN A 28 -11.49 -17.41 0.57
CA GLN A 28 -12.79 -16.98 0.09
C GLN A 28 -13.75 -16.61 1.23
N ARG A 29 -13.65 -17.26 2.35
CA ARG A 29 -14.44 -16.95 3.56
C ARG A 29 -14.12 -15.54 4.06
N GLU A 30 -12.83 -15.18 4.14
CA GLU A 30 -12.41 -13.87 4.61
C GLU A 30 -12.75 -12.77 3.61
N VAL A 31 -12.67 -13.02 2.29
CA VAL A 31 -13.18 -12.10 1.27
C VAL A 31 -14.63 -11.72 1.56
N ILE A 32 -15.49 -12.71 1.79
CA ILE A 32 -16.91 -12.48 2.05
C ILE A 32 -17.09 -11.67 3.35
N ARG A 33 -16.44 -12.08 4.43
CA ARG A 33 -16.55 -11.45 5.75
C ARG A 33 -16.10 -9.99 5.71
N CYS A 34 -14.94 -9.73 5.14
CA CYS A 34 -14.37 -8.38 5.04
C CYS A 34 -15.18 -7.50 4.10
N ALA A 35 -15.63 -8.03 2.96
CA ALA A 35 -16.41 -7.26 2.00
C ALA A 35 -17.78 -6.85 2.56
N ASP A 36 -18.48 -7.76 3.22
CA ASP A 36 -19.79 -7.47 3.81
C ASP A 36 -19.64 -6.41 4.92
N ARG A 37 -18.58 -6.51 5.74
CA ARG A 37 -18.25 -5.50 6.76
C ARG A 37 -17.88 -4.15 6.16
N ALA A 38 -17.07 -4.13 5.12
CA ALA A 38 -16.66 -2.91 4.45
C ALA A 38 -17.85 -2.18 3.80
N ALA A 39 -18.75 -2.92 3.14
CA ALA A 39 -19.97 -2.36 2.56
C ALA A 39 -20.88 -1.74 3.64
N GLU A 40 -21.05 -2.41 4.80
CA GLU A 40 -21.80 -1.87 5.94
C GLU A 40 -21.16 -0.55 6.44
N LEU A 41 -19.83 -0.50 6.59
CA LEU A 41 -19.13 0.70 7.05
C LEU A 41 -19.27 1.86 6.08
N GLN A 42 -19.13 1.63 4.77
CA GLN A 42 -19.35 2.66 3.75
C GLN A 42 -20.79 3.23 3.84
N GLN A 43 -21.78 2.33 3.93
CA GLN A 43 -23.18 2.76 4.06
C GLN A 43 -23.40 3.57 5.35
N ARG A 44 -22.84 3.12 6.47
CA ARG A 44 -23.02 3.76 7.77
C ARG A 44 -22.40 5.14 7.86
N TYR A 45 -21.22 5.33 7.29
CA TYR A 45 -20.47 6.58 7.37
C TYR A 45 -20.68 7.50 6.17
N GLY A 46 -21.28 7.00 5.09
CA GLY A 46 -21.57 7.80 3.91
C GLY A 46 -20.32 8.29 3.18
N MET A 47 -19.20 7.57 3.31
CA MET A 47 -17.94 7.93 2.66
C MET A 47 -17.23 6.70 2.09
N PRO A 48 -16.42 6.86 1.01
CA PRO A 48 -15.63 5.78 0.44
C PRO A 48 -14.68 5.17 1.46
N LEU A 49 -14.57 3.85 1.46
CA LEU A 49 -13.61 3.09 2.22
C LEU A 49 -12.56 2.51 1.27
N ALA A 50 -11.30 2.62 1.63
CA ALA A 50 -10.19 2.01 0.92
C ALA A 50 -9.50 0.97 1.82
N HIS A 51 -8.99 -0.10 1.18
CA HIS A 51 -8.22 -1.14 1.86
C HIS A 51 -6.76 -1.01 1.49
N GLU A 52 -5.91 -1.06 2.49
CA GLU A 52 -4.47 -1.02 2.33
C GLU A 52 -3.88 -2.42 2.42
N ASN A 53 -3.01 -2.73 1.45
CA ASN A 53 -2.17 -3.91 1.51
C ASN A 53 -1.10 -3.76 2.58
N ALA A 54 -0.69 -4.88 3.18
CA ALA A 54 0.15 -4.86 4.35
C ALA A 54 1.57 -5.39 4.10
N ALA A 55 2.55 -4.89 4.85
CA ALA A 55 3.81 -5.60 5.02
C ALA A 55 3.61 -6.74 6.03
N TYR A 56 4.04 -7.95 5.68
CA TYR A 56 4.01 -9.11 6.57
C TYR A 56 5.28 -9.96 6.38
N TYR A 57 5.76 -10.54 7.48
CA TYR A 57 7.08 -11.18 7.54
C TYR A 57 7.03 -12.69 7.56
N LEU A 58 5.84 -13.26 7.57
CA LEU A 58 5.59 -14.70 7.55
C LEU A 58 4.52 -15.01 6.51
N PRO A 59 4.64 -16.13 5.79
CA PRO A 59 3.59 -16.58 4.89
C PRO A 59 2.26 -16.73 5.63
N CYS A 60 1.16 -16.31 4.96
CA CYS A 60 -0.18 -16.45 5.52
C CYS A 60 -0.57 -17.93 5.65
N PRO A 61 -0.72 -18.48 6.87
CA PRO A 61 -1.08 -19.88 7.05
C PRO A 61 -2.45 -20.20 6.46
N GLY A 62 -2.51 -21.25 5.63
CA GLY A 62 -3.77 -21.70 5.05
C GLY A 62 -4.37 -20.73 4.01
N ALA A 63 -3.53 -19.90 3.38
CA ALA A 63 -3.97 -19.07 2.26
C ALA A 63 -4.48 -19.93 1.10
N GLU A 64 -5.65 -19.57 0.56
CA GLU A 64 -6.27 -20.19 -0.62
C GLU A 64 -5.94 -19.42 -1.90
N MET A 65 -5.46 -18.17 -1.77
CA MET A 65 -5.13 -17.25 -2.85
C MET A 65 -4.00 -16.30 -2.43
N ARG A 66 -3.41 -15.59 -3.39
CA ARG A 66 -2.42 -14.54 -3.12
C ARG A 66 -3.11 -13.27 -2.62
N GLU A 67 -2.35 -12.38 -1.94
CA GLU A 67 -2.87 -11.12 -1.41
C GLU A 67 -3.53 -10.25 -2.48
N ALA A 68 -2.87 -10.07 -3.64
CA ALA A 68 -3.43 -9.26 -4.73
C ALA A 68 -4.79 -9.79 -5.22
N GLU A 69 -4.94 -11.11 -5.33
CA GLU A 69 -6.22 -11.74 -5.68
C GLU A 69 -7.27 -11.55 -4.58
N PHE A 70 -6.87 -11.66 -3.31
CA PHE A 70 -7.73 -11.39 -2.18
C PHE A 70 -8.26 -9.95 -2.20
N LEU A 71 -7.38 -8.98 -2.37
CA LEU A 71 -7.75 -7.56 -2.46
C LEU A 71 -8.65 -7.26 -3.67
N ALA A 72 -8.33 -7.83 -4.82
CA ALA A 72 -9.17 -7.68 -6.02
C ALA A 72 -10.60 -8.18 -5.79
N ARG A 73 -10.75 -9.38 -5.21
CA ARG A 73 -12.07 -9.95 -4.88
C ARG A 73 -12.79 -9.16 -3.78
N LEU A 74 -12.05 -8.66 -2.79
CA LEU A 74 -12.58 -7.84 -1.71
C LEU A 74 -13.23 -6.55 -2.24
N VAL A 75 -12.48 -5.76 -3.02
CA VAL A 75 -13.00 -4.48 -3.53
C VAL A 75 -14.09 -4.68 -4.59
N GLN A 76 -13.99 -5.73 -5.42
CA GLN A 76 -15.02 -6.06 -6.39
C GLN A 76 -16.36 -6.40 -5.71
N ARG A 77 -16.31 -7.16 -4.60
CA ARG A 77 -17.51 -7.56 -3.86
C ARG A 77 -18.11 -6.42 -3.06
N SER A 78 -17.27 -5.61 -2.39
CA SER A 78 -17.71 -4.56 -1.47
C SER A 78 -18.03 -3.23 -2.16
N GLY A 79 -17.54 -3.01 -3.38
CA GLY A 79 -17.61 -1.71 -4.05
C GLY A 79 -16.68 -0.66 -3.43
N THR A 80 -15.72 -1.08 -2.62
CA THR A 80 -14.70 -0.21 -1.98
C THR A 80 -13.55 0.10 -2.91
N PHE A 81 -12.51 0.75 -2.37
CA PHE A 81 -11.31 1.16 -3.10
C PHE A 81 -10.05 0.50 -2.53
N LEU A 82 -8.93 0.71 -3.22
CA LEU A 82 -7.60 0.36 -2.74
C LEU A 82 -6.85 1.63 -2.34
N HIS A 83 -6.20 1.56 -1.21
CA HIS A 83 -5.11 2.40 -0.81
C HIS A 83 -3.86 1.56 -0.97
N LEU A 84 -3.06 1.82 -2.02
CA LEU A 84 -2.00 0.90 -2.40
C LEU A 84 -0.66 1.37 -1.86
N ASP A 85 -0.11 0.63 -0.92
CA ASP A 85 1.25 0.87 -0.43
C ASP A 85 2.25 0.07 -1.28
N LEU A 86 3.05 0.80 -2.08
CA LEU A 86 4.05 0.22 -2.96
C LEU A 86 5.30 -0.26 -2.22
N HIS A 87 5.59 0.34 -1.07
CA HIS A 87 6.69 -0.10 -0.23
C HIS A 87 6.37 -1.43 0.49
N ASN A 88 5.13 -1.65 0.91
CA ASN A 88 4.68 -2.93 1.45
C ASN A 88 4.78 -4.05 0.42
N ILE A 89 4.41 -3.79 -0.84
CA ILE A 89 4.62 -4.75 -1.94
C ILE A 89 6.09 -5.11 -2.09
N TYR A 90 6.97 -4.10 -2.12
CA TYR A 90 8.41 -4.30 -2.21
C TYR A 90 8.96 -5.06 -0.98
N THR A 91 8.59 -4.68 0.23
CA THR A 91 8.96 -5.33 1.49
C THR A 91 8.60 -6.82 1.47
N ASN A 92 7.37 -7.15 1.05
CA ASN A 92 6.91 -8.52 0.92
C ASN A 92 7.72 -9.29 -0.12
N SER A 93 8.08 -8.66 -1.25
CA SER A 93 8.87 -9.31 -2.31
C SER A 93 10.28 -9.67 -1.88
N ILE A 94 10.85 -8.97 -0.91
CA ILE A 94 12.16 -9.27 -0.34
C ILE A 94 12.09 -10.39 0.70
N ASN A 95 11.08 -10.33 1.56
CA ASN A 95 11.00 -11.19 2.74
C ASN A 95 10.31 -12.53 2.48
N LEU A 96 9.45 -12.62 1.46
CA LEU A 96 8.67 -13.82 1.18
C LEU A 96 9.16 -14.52 -0.10
N PRO A 97 9.57 -15.80 -0.02
CA PRO A 97 10.22 -16.49 -1.13
C PRO A 97 9.32 -16.70 -2.35
N ASP A 98 8.01 -16.76 -2.17
CA ASP A 98 7.03 -17.05 -3.23
C ASP A 98 6.21 -15.80 -3.63
N PHE A 99 6.66 -14.60 -3.27
CA PHE A 99 5.98 -13.37 -3.62
C PHE A 99 6.29 -12.95 -5.06
N ASP A 100 5.27 -12.87 -5.89
CA ASP A 100 5.41 -12.49 -7.30
C ASP A 100 5.16 -10.98 -7.47
N LEU A 101 6.22 -10.20 -7.45
CA LEU A 101 6.18 -8.75 -7.62
C LEU A 101 5.67 -8.34 -9.01
N ALA A 102 6.08 -9.07 -10.05
CA ALA A 102 5.75 -8.71 -11.43
C ALA A 102 4.25 -8.86 -11.73
N ASP A 103 3.60 -9.87 -11.13
CA ASP A 103 2.17 -10.15 -11.33
C ASP A 103 1.25 -9.39 -10.34
N TYR A 104 1.82 -8.73 -9.34
CA TYR A 104 1.00 -8.10 -8.28
C TYR A 104 0.09 -7.01 -8.82
N LEU A 105 0.63 -6.03 -9.53
CA LEU A 105 -0.16 -4.93 -10.11
C LEU A 105 -1.09 -5.42 -11.22
N ASP A 106 -0.71 -6.46 -11.96
CA ASP A 106 -1.54 -7.03 -13.03
C ASP A 106 -2.80 -7.71 -12.50
N THR A 107 -2.74 -8.22 -11.27
CA THR A 107 -3.86 -8.87 -10.60
C THR A 107 -4.87 -7.87 -10.02
N LEU A 108 -4.45 -6.64 -9.70
CA LEU A 108 -5.30 -5.65 -9.04
C LEU A 108 -6.22 -4.90 -10.02
N PRO A 109 -7.45 -4.53 -9.58
CA PRO A 109 -8.30 -3.59 -10.31
C PRO A 109 -7.77 -2.15 -10.14
N LEU A 110 -6.84 -1.74 -11.00
CA LEU A 110 -6.11 -0.48 -10.85
C LEU A 110 -7.02 0.76 -10.96
N ASP A 111 -8.17 0.65 -11.60
CA ASP A 111 -9.23 1.68 -11.64
C ASP A 111 -9.87 1.93 -10.25
N ARG A 112 -9.60 1.04 -9.29
CA ARG A 112 -10.05 1.17 -7.90
C ARG A 112 -8.99 1.70 -6.95
N VAL A 113 -7.79 1.99 -7.42
CA VAL A 113 -6.74 2.60 -6.59
C VAL A 113 -7.06 4.08 -6.41
N ILE A 114 -7.45 4.47 -5.19
CA ILE A 114 -7.82 5.85 -4.87
C ILE A 114 -6.63 6.66 -4.35
N SER A 115 -5.70 6.01 -3.67
CA SER A 115 -4.50 6.64 -3.12
C SER A 115 -3.35 5.66 -3.03
N VAL A 116 -2.13 6.19 -2.94
CA VAL A 116 -0.88 5.42 -2.92
C VAL A 116 0.01 5.91 -1.80
N HIS A 117 0.64 4.98 -1.09
CA HIS A 117 1.76 5.23 -0.20
C HIS A 117 3.09 4.94 -0.89
N LEU A 118 4.07 5.81 -0.60
CA LEU A 118 5.48 5.64 -0.90
C LEU A 118 6.24 5.74 0.42
N ALA A 119 7.09 4.79 0.70
CA ALA A 119 7.92 4.77 1.89
C ALA A 119 9.27 4.12 1.61
N GLY A 120 10.15 4.15 2.59
CA GLY A 120 11.39 3.40 2.59
C GLY A 120 11.62 2.74 3.95
N GLY A 121 12.34 1.64 3.95
CA GLY A 121 12.63 0.87 5.15
C GLY A 121 14.10 0.49 5.24
N SER A 122 14.45 -0.29 6.24
CA SER A 122 15.83 -0.68 6.49
C SER A 122 15.96 -2.14 6.92
N TRP A 123 17.20 -2.65 6.80
CA TRP A 123 17.56 -4.01 7.19
C TRP A 123 17.92 -4.09 8.67
N ALA A 124 17.34 -5.07 9.36
CA ALA A 124 17.80 -5.49 10.68
C ALA A 124 17.61 -7.01 10.84
N ASP A 125 18.58 -7.66 11.47
CA ASP A 125 18.56 -9.10 11.78
C ASP A 125 18.25 -10.02 10.58
N GLY A 126 18.66 -9.58 9.38
CA GLY A 126 18.45 -10.34 8.14
C GLY A 126 17.05 -10.21 7.52
N VAL A 127 16.22 -9.32 8.06
CA VAL A 127 14.87 -8.99 7.57
C VAL A 127 14.85 -7.54 7.08
N TYR A 128 14.18 -7.28 5.97
CA TYR A 128 13.89 -5.92 5.52
C TYR A 128 12.60 -5.43 6.17
N HIS A 129 12.71 -4.36 6.94
CA HIS A 129 11.61 -3.84 7.74
C HIS A 129 10.94 -2.63 7.08
N ASP A 130 9.62 -2.61 7.17
CA ASP A 130 8.78 -1.49 6.81
C ASP A 130 8.77 -0.44 7.94
N TRP A 131 9.90 0.22 8.15
CA TRP A 131 10.08 1.16 9.26
C TRP A 131 9.85 2.62 8.91
N HIS A 132 9.67 2.93 7.63
CA HIS A 132 9.49 4.32 7.16
C HIS A 132 10.61 5.26 7.63
N ASP A 133 11.84 4.77 7.61
CA ASP A 133 13.02 5.44 8.20
C ASP A 133 14.11 5.78 7.18
N SER A 134 13.87 5.53 5.91
CA SER A 134 14.81 5.77 4.83
C SER A 134 14.16 6.38 3.60
N ALA A 135 14.99 6.79 2.62
CA ALA A 135 14.53 7.23 1.30
C ALA A 135 13.77 6.11 0.60
N VAL A 136 12.82 6.48 -0.24
CA VAL A 136 12.09 5.55 -1.10
C VAL A 136 13.10 4.83 -2.03
N PRO A 137 13.18 3.48 -2.01
CA PRO A 137 14.14 2.74 -2.81
C PRO A 137 13.73 2.66 -4.29
N GLU A 138 14.72 2.49 -5.19
CA GLU A 138 14.47 2.49 -6.64
C GLU A 138 13.38 1.50 -7.09
N PRO A 139 13.29 0.26 -6.59
CA PRO A 139 12.21 -0.65 -7.00
C PRO A 139 10.80 -0.14 -6.66
N VAL A 140 10.64 0.66 -5.61
CA VAL A 140 9.36 1.31 -5.28
C VAL A 140 9.05 2.44 -6.26
N TRP A 141 10.08 3.18 -6.72
CA TRP A 141 9.90 4.16 -7.78
C TRP A 141 9.50 3.51 -9.11
N ASP A 142 10.10 2.36 -9.45
CA ASP A 142 9.75 1.61 -10.65
C ASP A 142 8.28 1.15 -10.61
N LEU A 143 7.83 0.62 -9.46
CA LEU A 143 6.42 0.28 -9.24
C LEU A 143 5.49 1.50 -9.36
N TYR A 144 5.93 2.65 -8.86
CA TYR A 144 5.16 3.88 -8.93
C TYR A 144 5.03 4.39 -10.37
N GLU A 145 6.09 4.36 -11.15
CA GLU A 145 6.06 4.72 -12.57
C GLU A 145 5.18 3.76 -13.38
N ASP A 146 5.28 2.44 -13.15
CA ASP A 146 4.40 1.45 -13.78
C ASP A 146 2.93 1.70 -13.43
N LEU A 147 2.62 1.87 -12.15
CA LEU A 147 1.26 2.16 -11.72
C LEU A 147 0.69 3.40 -12.40
N LEU A 148 1.44 4.51 -12.43
CA LEU A 148 0.98 5.77 -13.02
C LEU A 148 0.87 5.73 -14.54
N SER A 149 1.57 4.83 -15.19
CA SER A 149 1.38 4.58 -16.63
C SER A 149 0.01 3.95 -16.96
N ARG A 150 -0.62 3.32 -15.96
CA ARG A 150 -1.84 2.52 -16.09
C ARG A 150 -3.06 3.15 -15.43
N THR A 151 -2.89 3.93 -14.36
CA THR A 151 -3.97 4.61 -13.64
C THR A 151 -3.47 5.86 -12.94
N LEU A 152 -4.38 6.81 -12.62
CA LEU A 152 -4.07 7.99 -11.82
C LEU A 152 -4.90 7.97 -10.53
N PRO A 153 -4.29 7.63 -9.39
CA PRO A 153 -4.95 7.74 -8.08
C PRO A 153 -5.24 9.21 -7.73
N SER A 154 -6.13 9.44 -6.77
CA SER A 154 -6.51 10.80 -6.34
C SER A 154 -5.47 11.46 -5.43
N ALA A 155 -4.61 10.67 -4.78
CA ALA A 155 -3.57 11.17 -3.89
C ALA A 155 -2.36 10.24 -3.83
N ILE A 156 -1.20 10.86 -3.58
CA ILE A 156 0.05 10.18 -3.24
C ILE A 156 0.49 10.71 -1.89
N VAL A 157 0.85 9.82 -1.00
CA VAL A 157 1.36 10.13 0.35
C VAL A 157 2.75 9.54 0.48
N LEU A 158 3.70 10.37 0.90
CA LEU A 158 5.02 9.89 1.32
C LEU A 158 4.98 9.68 2.82
N GLU A 159 5.21 8.45 3.25
CA GLU A 159 5.30 8.11 4.66
C GLU A 159 6.74 8.10 5.14
N TYR A 160 7.01 8.90 6.15
CA TYR A 160 8.29 8.93 6.82
C TYR A 160 8.10 9.15 8.32
N GLN A 161 8.73 8.30 9.14
CA GLN A 161 8.56 8.31 10.59
C GLN A 161 9.82 8.68 11.37
N GLY A 162 10.91 9.03 10.68
CA GLY A 162 12.19 9.36 11.28
C GLY A 162 13.09 8.15 11.52
N GLN A 163 14.37 8.44 11.78
CA GLN A 163 15.37 7.40 12.04
C GLN A 163 15.00 6.59 13.28
N ALA A 164 14.97 5.27 13.14
CA ALA A 164 14.74 4.36 14.25
C ALA A 164 16.03 4.15 15.05
N HIS A 165 16.29 4.99 16.05
CA HIS A 165 17.41 4.75 16.97
C HIS A 165 17.14 3.64 17.99
N HIS A 166 15.88 3.44 18.36
CA HIS A 166 15.36 2.32 19.15
C HIS A 166 13.87 2.15 18.83
N ALA A 167 13.32 0.96 19.07
CA ALA A 167 11.95 0.59 18.75
C ALA A 167 10.85 1.55 19.27
N LEU A 168 11.18 2.48 20.16
CA LEU A 168 10.23 3.41 20.80
C LEU A 168 10.59 4.90 20.65
N THR A 169 11.74 5.25 20.06
CA THR A 169 12.15 6.65 19.88
C THR A 169 12.57 6.90 18.45
N ARG A 170 11.77 7.66 17.73
CA ARG A 170 12.05 8.13 16.39
C ARG A 170 12.38 9.61 16.43
N VAL A 171 13.49 9.99 15.81
CA VAL A 171 13.97 11.37 15.80
C VAL A 171 14.14 11.82 14.36
N MET A 172 13.60 12.98 14.03
CA MET A 172 13.82 13.67 12.75
C MET A 172 15.13 14.44 12.82
N GLU A 173 16.03 14.20 11.88
CA GLU A 173 17.28 14.92 11.74
C GLU A 173 17.23 15.87 10.53
N ALA A 174 18.15 16.84 10.45
CA ALA A 174 18.21 17.77 9.34
C ALA A 174 18.54 17.08 8.00
N SER A 175 19.24 15.95 8.03
CA SER A 175 19.47 15.08 6.86
C SER A 175 18.17 14.50 6.30
N ASP A 176 17.23 14.19 7.19
CA ASP A 176 15.94 13.59 6.82
C ASP A 176 15.08 14.58 6.04
N GLU A 177 15.05 15.85 6.44
CA GLU A 177 14.33 16.91 5.72
C GLU A 177 14.82 16.99 4.25
N SER A 178 16.14 16.95 4.03
CA SER A 178 16.71 16.97 2.67
C SER A 178 16.31 15.75 1.84
N MET A 179 16.24 14.57 2.46
CA MET A 179 15.82 13.32 1.84
C MET A 179 14.33 13.36 1.47
N ILE A 180 13.47 13.71 2.43
CA ILE A 180 12.02 13.84 2.21
C ILE A 180 11.72 14.82 1.08
N VAL A 181 12.37 15.98 1.06
CA VAL A 181 12.19 16.98 0.00
C VAL A 181 12.58 16.45 -1.38
N LYS A 182 13.62 15.62 -1.48
CA LYS A 182 14.02 14.98 -2.75
C LYS A 182 12.96 13.99 -3.22
N ASP A 183 12.48 13.14 -2.32
CA ASP A 183 11.48 12.12 -2.63
C ASP A 183 10.14 12.75 -3.00
N VAL A 184 9.68 13.79 -2.29
CA VAL A 184 8.49 14.56 -2.66
C VAL A 184 8.62 15.18 -4.05
N LYS A 185 9.76 15.80 -4.37
CA LYS A 185 10.00 16.39 -5.71
C LYS A 185 10.00 15.31 -6.79
N ARG A 186 10.60 14.15 -6.53
CA ARG A 186 10.61 13.03 -7.47
C ARG A 186 9.18 12.53 -7.71
N ALA A 187 8.43 12.28 -6.65
CA ALA A 187 7.03 11.85 -6.75
C ALA A 187 6.19 12.84 -7.56
N GLN A 188 6.33 14.14 -7.29
CA GLN A 188 5.63 15.19 -8.04
C GLN A 188 6.02 15.22 -9.52
N ALA A 189 7.31 15.04 -9.84
CA ALA A 189 7.79 15.05 -11.24
C ALA A 189 7.21 13.86 -12.03
N ILE A 190 7.19 12.66 -11.43
CA ILE A 190 6.60 11.45 -12.02
C ILE A 190 5.11 11.66 -12.23
N TRP A 191 4.40 12.14 -11.22
CA TRP A 191 2.98 12.46 -11.29
C TRP A 191 2.64 13.44 -12.42
N GLN A 192 3.40 14.54 -12.56
CA GLN A 192 3.15 15.54 -13.60
C GLN A 192 3.38 14.97 -15.00
N ARG A 193 4.36 14.09 -15.18
CA ARG A 193 4.55 13.39 -16.47
C ARG A 193 3.32 12.56 -16.82
N ALA A 194 2.86 11.72 -15.90
CA ALA A 194 1.71 10.86 -16.09
C ALA A 194 0.42 11.65 -16.40
N LEU A 195 0.20 12.77 -15.69
CA LEU A 195 -0.91 13.69 -15.97
C LEU A 195 -0.86 14.27 -17.39
N ASN A 196 0.33 14.66 -17.86
CA ASN A 196 0.49 15.24 -19.18
C ASN A 196 0.30 14.19 -20.28
N GLU A 197 0.79 12.98 -20.09
CA GLU A 197 0.62 11.87 -21.03
C GLU A 197 -0.87 11.49 -21.19
N GLN A 198 -1.62 11.44 -20.09
CA GLN A 198 -3.06 11.16 -20.15
C GLN A 198 -3.86 12.28 -20.84
N LYS A 199 -3.47 13.55 -20.69
CA LYS A 199 -4.11 14.66 -21.41
C LYS A 199 -3.92 14.53 -22.92
N VAL A 200 -2.69 14.23 -23.35
CA VAL A 200 -2.39 14.04 -24.78
C VAL A 200 -3.23 12.90 -25.39
N VAL A 201 -3.39 11.81 -24.66
CA VAL A 201 -4.23 10.66 -25.11
C VAL A 201 -5.70 11.05 -25.22
N ASN A 202 -6.21 11.87 -24.30
CA ASN A 202 -7.62 12.29 -24.28
C ASN A 202 -7.92 13.38 -25.32
N ASP A 203 -7.00 14.30 -25.56
CA ASP A 203 -7.15 15.38 -26.54
C ASP A 203 -6.95 14.90 -27.99
N GLY A 204 -6.34 13.73 -28.18
CA GLY A 204 -6.15 13.11 -29.50
C GLY A 204 -7.28 12.18 -29.95
N ARG A 205 -8.32 12.03 -29.14
CA ARG A 205 -9.56 11.28 -29.47
C ARG A 205 -10.71 12.22 -29.74
#